data_772460e05ebcde0b50f0b4f4fdeb4074
#
_entry.id   772460e05ebcde0b50f0b4f4fdeb4074
#
_cell.length_a   1.000
_cell.length_b   1.000
_cell.length_c   1.000
_cell.angle_alpha   90.00
_cell.angle_beta   90.00
_cell.angle_gamma   90.00
#
_symmetry.space_group_name_H-M   'P 1'
#
loop_
_entity.id
_entity.type
_entity.pdbx_description
1 polymer ?
#
loop_
_entity_poly.entity_id
_entity_poly.type
_entity_poly.pdbx_seq_one_letter_code
_entity_poly.pdbx_strand_id
1 'polypeptide(L)'
;MLRRSKSILLIAAAATLIAAKQEPVSIATLISRVRTALERHESDNKLAGELRKLWLAQRLDDHTIEELESEGAGPKSVAELLDIRDQSAHLPAPTAVPSFPEPPLPMSAEQDEVLKAAASNAASYTASLPDFICDEIVHRYEDIGGRGSWKPRDVLKVKLTYFGGREEYKLVEINNRPTARGYDYESVGGAVSEGEFGSDLVTLFLARSHTQTRWDHWTHLRKHEAHVFAYRILTANSSYRLEFGFKGSRPAITNAGEHGYFYVDRETHQILRLNRTADLASDFPVRTATTLLDYDYMNVGGRRYLLPLRAEIRMSTDYILTRNVIEFTGYRKFEGESKITFDQDPPPETKR
;
A
#
# COMPACT_ATOMS: atom_id res chain seq x y z
N MET A 1 -22.77 67.98 -47.78
CA MET A 1 -21.75 67.40 -46.87
C MET A 1 -22.24 66.02 -46.48
N LEU A 2 -21.78 64.96 -47.19
CA LEU A 2 -22.15 63.57 -46.89
C LEU A 2 -21.12 62.97 -45.97
N ARG A 3 -21.53 62.55 -44.74
CA ARG A 3 -20.69 61.76 -43.80
C ARG A 3 -20.83 60.25 -44.16
N ARG A 4 -19.78 59.64 -44.66
CA ARG A 4 -19.70 58.20 -44.85
C ARG A 4 -19.41 57.51 -43.53
N SER A 5 -20.37 56.70 -43.09
CA SER A 5 -20.20 55.75 -41.99
C SER A 5 -19.41 54.50 -42.47
N LYS A 6 -18.29 54.22 -41.86
CA LYS A 6 -17.52 52.98 -42.07
C LYS A 6 -17.99 51.92 -41.03
N SER A 7 -18.78 50.96 -41.50
CA SER A 7 -19.12 49.78 -40.70
C SER A 7 -17.87 48.85 -40.65
N ILE A 8 -17.30 48.66 -39.47
CA ILE A 8 -16.28 47.67 -39.21
C ILE A 8 -16.99 46.38 -38.86
N LEU A 9 -16.88 45.37 -39.71
CA LEU A 9 -17.39 44.00 -39.47
C LEU A 9 -16.34 43.26 -38.62
N LEU A 10 -16.62 43.07 -37.32
CA LEU A 10 -15.80 42.23 -36.43
C LEU A 10 -16.18 40.76 -36.66
N ILE A 11 -15.35 40.00 -37.38
CA ILE A 11 -15.48 38.55 -37.48
C ILE A 11 -14.89 37.94 -36.22
N ALA A 12 -15.71 37.53 -35.26
CA ALA A 12 -15.32 36.72 -34.13
C ALA A 12 -15.12 35.29 -34.60
N ALA A 13 -13.87 34.86 -34.79
CA ALA A 13 -13.52 33.48 -35.00
C ALA A 13 -13.65 32.74 -33.65
N ALA A 14 -14.75 32.02 -33.46
CA ALA A 14 -14.91 31.09 -32.36
C ALA A 14 -13.99 29.87 -32.61
N ALA A 15 -12.82 29.86 -32.02
CA ALA A 15 -11.98 28.66 -31.95
C ALA A 15 -12.64 27.67 -30.98
N THR A 16 -13.45 26.74 -31.50
CA THR A 16 -13.88 25.57 -30.78
C THR A 16 -12.67 24.68 -30.52
N LEU A 17 -12.11 24.77 -29.31
CA LEU A 17 -11.20 23.75 -28.80
C LEU A 17 -11.98 22.44 -28.68
N ILE A 18 -11.90 21.60 -29.71
CA ILE A 18 -12.28 20.19 -29.64
C ILE A 18 -11.19 19.57 -28.74
N ALA A 19 -11.49 19.40 -27.45
CA ALA A 19 -10.70 18.53 -26.59
C ALA A 19 -10.75 17.15 -27.24
N ALA A 20 -9.65 16.71 -27.82
CA ALA A 20 -9.53 15.38 -28.40
C ALA A 20 -9.84 14.38 -27.27
N LYS A 21 -11.00 13.73 -27.38
CA LYS A 21 -11.42 12.68 -26.45
C LYS A 21 -10.40 11.56 -26.62
N GLN A 22 -9.57 11.37 -25.61
CA GLN A 22 -8.52 10.37 -25.63
C GLN A 22 -9.20 9.01 -25.79
N GLU A 23 -8.89 8.27 -26.86
CA GLU A 23 -9.49 6.96 -27.10
C GLU A 23 -9.02 5.95 -26.05
N PRO A 24 -9.94 5.11 -25.55
CA PRO A 24 -9.59 4.06 -24.62
C PRO A 24 -8.55 3.10 -25.23
N VAL A 25 -7.55 2.71 -24.47
CA VAL A 25 -6.49 1.80 -24.93
C VAL A 25 -6.76 0.36 -24.49
N SER A 26 -6.32 -0.61 -25.28
CA SER A 26 -6.38 -2.04 -24.89
C SER A 26 -5.34 -2.38 -23.83
N ILE A 27 -5.52 -3.50 -23.11
CA ILE A 27 -4.52 -4.03 -22.17
C ILE A 27 -3.19 -4.32 -22.88
N ALA A 28 -3.22 -4.88 -24.09
CA ALA A 28 -2.01 -5.10 -24.89
C ALA A 28 -1.23 -3.79 -25.16
N THR A 29 -1.96 -2.71 -25.45
CA THR A 29 -1.36 -1.38 -25.66
C THR A 29 -0.77 -0.81 -24.37
N LEU A 30 -1.45 -1.00 -23.22
CA LEU A 30 -0.94 -0.62 -21.91
C LEU A 30 0.39 -1.34 -21.62
N ILE A 31 0.41 -2.67 -21.72
CA ILE A 31 1.60 -3.49 -21.51
C ILE A 31 2.76 -3.03 -22.41
N SER A 32 2.49 -2.84 -23.70
CA SER A 32 3.53 -2.38 -24.65
C SER A 32 4.11 -1.01 -24.29
N ARG A 33 3.27 -0.07 -23.82
CA ARG A 33 3.74 1.26 -23.37
C ARG A 33 4.63 1.17 -22.13
N VAL A 34 4.20 0.38 -21.13
CA VAL A 34 5.01 0.20 -19.91
C VAL A 34 6.35 -0.44 -20.27
N ARG A 35 6.38 -1.53 -21.02
CA ARG A 35 7.62 -2.18 -21.46
C ARG A 35 8.55 -1.24 -22.22
N THR A 36 8.00 -0.48 -23.17
CA THR A 36 8.78 0.53 -23.91
C THR A 36 9.40 1.59 -23.00
N ALA A 37 8.67 2.04 -21.97
CA ALA A 37 9.19 3.00 -21.00
C ALA A 37 10.31 2.38 -20.14
N LEU A 38 10.16 1.11 -19.72
CA LEU A 38 11.17 0.37 -18.96
C LEU A 38 12.45 0.15 -19.80
N GLU A 39 12.32 -0.27 -21.07
CA GLU A 39 13.44 -0.42 -22.01
C GLU A 39 14.20 0.90 -22.22
N ARG A 40 13.51 2.02 -22.22
CA ARG A 40 14.10 3.36 -22.31
C ARG A 40 14.65 3.91 -21.00
N HIS A 41 14.59 3.11 -19.92
CA HIS A 41 15.00 3.52 -18.57
C HIS A 41 14.33 4.84 -18.13
N GLU A 42 13.07 5.03 -18.48
CA GLU A 42 12.31 6.19 -18.04
C GLU A 42 12.12 6.15 -16.52
N SER A 43 12.13 7.32 -15.87
CA SER A 43 11.94 7.38 -14.43
C SER A 43 10.51 6.96 -14.04
N ASP A 44 10.38 6.28 -12.89
CA ASP A 44 9.09 5.85 -12.35
C ASP A 44 8.06 6.99 -12.24
N ASN A 45 8.51 8.19 -11.85
CA ASN A 45 7.67 9.38 -11.83
C ASN A 45 7.10 9.75 -13.22
N LYS A 46 7.90 9.61 -14.29
CA LYS A 46 7.48 9.92 -15.65
C LYS A 46 6.46 8.91 -16.13
N LEU A 47 6.76 7.62 -15.96
CA LEU A 47 5.86 6.54 -16.33
C LEU A 47 4.52 6.64 -15.59
N ALA A 48 4.54 6.83 -14.27
CA ALA A 48 3.33 7.05 -13.47
C ALA A 48 2.49 8.23 -13.98
N GLY A 49 3.15 9.34 -14.35
CA GLY A 49 2.47 10.51 -14.91
C GLY A 49 1.84 10.28 -16.30
N GLU A 50 2.36 9.34 -17.08
CA GLU A 50 1.78 8.90 -18.35
C GLU A 50 0.60 7.95 -18.13
N LEU A 51 0.75 6.98 -17.23
CA LEU A 51 -0.29 6.03 -16.85
C LEU A 51 -1.55 6.73 -16.34
N ARG A 52 -1.41 7.74 -15.50
CA ARG A 52 -2.54 8.52 -14.95
C ARG A 52 -3.47 9.13 -16.01
N LYS A 53 -2.98 9.30 -17.22
CA LYS A 53 -3.75 9.89 -18.33
C LYS A 53 -4.49 8.84 -19.17
N LEU A 54 -4.25 7.55 -18.90
CA LEU A 54 -4.82 6.47 -19.72
C LEU A 54 -6.24 6.12 -19.26
N TRP A 55 -7.06 5.79 -20.24
CA TRP A 55 -8.37 5.17 -20.07
C TRP A 55 -8.35 3.83 -20.78
N LEU A 56 -8.83 2.79 -20.13
CA LEU A 56 -8.85 1.46 -20.71
C LEU A 56 -10.17 1.14 -21.41
N ALA A 57 -10.07 0.29 -22.44
CA ALA A 57 -11.21 -0.34 -23.10
C ALA A 57 -11.58 -1.69 -22.47
N GLN A 58 -10.71 -2.25 -21.61
CA GLN A 58 -10.80 -3.58 -21.03
C GLN A 58 -10.37 -3.54 -19.57
N ARG A 59 -10.83 -4.51 -18.77
CA ARG A 59 -10.47 -4.63 -17.36
C ARG A 59 -9.00 -5.02 -17.22
N LEU A 60 -8.27 -4.30 -16.38
CA LEU A 60 -6.94 -4.64 -15.92
C LEU A 60 -7.06 -5.59 -14.71
N ASP A 61 -6.30 -6.67 -14.70
CA ASP A 61 -6.22 -7.61 -13.58
C ASP A 61 -4.92 -7.48 -12.78
N ASP A 62 -4.90 -8.06 -11.58
CA ASP A 62 -3.76 -8.00 -10.68
C ASP A 62 -2.55 -8.74 -11.26
N HIS A 63 -2.76 -9.87 -11.94
CA HIS A 63 -1.69 -10.65 -12.56
C HIS A 63 -0.90 -9.81 -13.59
N THR A 64 -1.59 -9.07 -14.46
CA THR A 64 -0.91 -8.16 -15.41
C THR A 64 -0.09 -7.08 -14.67
N ILE A 65 -0.58 -6.56 -13.55
CA ILE A 65 0.18 -5.57 -12.74
C ILE A 65 1.44 -6.21 -12.14
N GLU A 66 1.32 -7.41 -11.59
CA GLU A 66 2.43 -8.16 -11.01
C GLU A 66 3.52 -8.44 -12.03
N GLU A 67 3.14 -8.83 -13.25
CA GLU A 67 4.08 -9.04 -14.34
C GLU A 67 4.85 -7.76 -14.69
N LEU A 68 4.14 -6.63 -14.85
CA LEU A 68 4.77 -5.35 -15.13
C LEU A 68 5.67 -4.88 -13.98
N GLU A 69 5.29 -5.16 -12.73
CA GLU A 69 6.13 -4.91 -11.55
C GLU A 69 7.41 -5.78 -11.61
N SER A 70 7.28 -7.06 -11.96
CA SER A 70 8.43 -7.96 -12.10
C SER A 70 9.41 -7.54 -13.19
N GLU A 71 8.89 -6.95 -14.27
CA GLU A 71 9.67 -6.39 -15.38
C GLU A 71 10.36 -5.06 -15.00
N GLY A 72 10.04 -4.48 -13.84
CA GLY A 72 10.71 -3.31 -13.30
C GLY A 72 9.84 -2.04 -13.19
N ALA A 73 8.51 -2.15 -13.34
CA ALA A 73 7.64 -1.03 -13.03
C ALA A 73 7.81 -0.63 -11.55
N GLY A 74 8.16 0.64 -11.32
CA GLY A 74 8.45 1.13 -9.99
C GLY A 74 7.18 1.38 -9.15
N PRO A 75 7.33 1.63 -7.85
CA PRO A 75 6.19 1.70 -6.91
C PRO A 75 5.16 2.77 -7.26
N LYS A 76 5.54 3.88 -7.91
CA LYS A 76 4.59 4.91 -8.33
C LYS A 76 3.79 4.49 -9.55
N SER A 77 4.43 3.83 -10.51
CA SER A 77 3.78 3.25 -11.68
C SER A 77 2.81 2.13 -11.26
N VAL A 78 3.21 1.27 -10.33
CA VAL A 78 2.34 0.22 -9.76
C VAL A 78 1.12 0.84 -9.07
N ALA A 79 1.29 1.93 -8.31
CA ALA A 79 0.16 2.64 -7.69
C ALA A 79 -0.85 3.17 -8.72
N GLU A 80 -0.38 3.72 -9.84
CA GLU A 80 -1.27 4.18 -10.93
C GLU A 80 -1.94 3.00 -11.66
N LEU A 81 -1.23 1.86 -11.84
CA LEU A 81 -1.81 0.65 -12.41
C LEU A 81 -2.94 0.09 -11.53
N LEU A 82 -2.77 0.10 -10.19
CA LEU A 82 -3.83 -0.27 -9.25
C LEU A 82 -5.04 0.68 -9.35
N ASP A 83 -4.82 1.98 -9.53
CA ASP A 83 -5.91 2.94 -9.76
C ASP A 83 -6.64 2.67 -11.07
N ILE A 84 -5.91 2.38 -12.14
CA ILE A 84 -6.48 2.01 -13.45
C ILE A 84 -7.26 0.69 -13.35
N ARG A 85 -6.77 -0.30 -12.61
CA ARG A 85 -7.48 -1.56 -12.33
C ARG A 85 -8.84 -1.28 -11.71
N ASP A 86 -8.89 -0.49 -10.65
CA ASP A 86 -10.13 -0.18 -9.95
C ASP A 86 -11.11 0.59 -10.84
N GLN A 87 -10.63 1.56 -11.62
CA GLN A 87 -11.44 2.29 -12.59
C GLN A 87 -11.98 1.40 -13.71
N SER A 88 -11.22 0.38 -14.12
CA SER A 88 -11.56 -0.53 -15.21
C SER A 88 -12.32 -1.80 -14.75
N ALA A 89 -12.59 -1.97 -13.47
CA ALA A 89 -13.16 -3.20 -12.90
C ALA A 89 -14.53 -3.60 -13.55
N HIS A 90 -15.29 -2.61 -14.03
CA HIS A 90 -16.59 -2.79 -14.69
C HIS A 90 -16.50 -3.09 -16.20
N LEU A 91 -15.29 -3.00 -16.78
CA LEU A 91 -15.07 -3.22 -18.21
C LEU A 91 -14.96 -4.73 -18.53
N PRO A 92 -15.16 -5.11 -19.81
CA PRO A 92 -15.00 -6.50 -20.22
C PRO A 92 -13.56 -6.98 -20.04
N ALA A 93 -13.40 -8.27 -19.73
CA ALA A 93 -12.08 -8.90 -19.66
C ALA A 93 -11.37 -8.81 -21.04
N PRO A 94 -10.02 -8.73 -21.06
CA PRO A 94 -9.27 -8.75 -22.32
C PRO A 94 -9.47 -10.09 -23.04
N THR A 95 -9.58 -10.05 -24.38
CA THR A 95 -9.84 -11.23 -25.21
C THR A 95 -8.62 -12.15 -25.30
N ALA A 96 -7.42 -11.61 -25.16
CA ALA A 96 -6.16 -12.31 -25.03
C ALA A 96 -5.16 -11.39 -24.33
N VAL A 97 -4.54 -11.89 -23.27
CA VAL A 97 -3.36 -11.25 -22.66
C VAL A 97 -2.17 -12.13 -23.05
N PRO A 98 -1.01 -11.57 -23.40
CA PRO A 98 0.19 -12.37 -23.58
C PRO A 98 0.44 -13.15 -22.29
N SER A 99 0.33 -14.49 -22.35
CA SER A 99 0.65 -15.32 -21.19
C SER A 99 2.17 -15.48 -21.13
N PHE A 100 2.71 -15.37 -19.91
CA PHE A 100 4.08 -15.76 -19.62
C PHE A 100 4.13 -17.29 -19.45
N PRO A 101 5.28 -17.94 -19.76
CA PRO A 101 5.44 -19.35 -19.45
C PRO A 101 5.41 -19.53 -17.93
N GLU A 102 4.29 -20.01 -17.41
CA GLU A 102 4.15 -20.35 -16.01
C GLU A 102 4.77 -21.72 -15.71
N PRO A 103 5.41 -21.89 -14.53
CA PRO A 103 5.78 -23.20 -14.04
C PRO A 103 4.56 -24.13 -13.95
N PRO A 104 4.74 -25.47 -13.96
CA PRO A 104 3.63 -26.38 -13.77
C PRO A 104 2.98 -26.16 -12.41
N LEU A 105 1.67 -26.46 -12.34
CA LEU A 105 0.92 -26.40 -11.08
C LEU A 105 1.63 -27.23 -10.00
N PRO A 106 1.87 -26.67 -8.79
CA PRO A 106 2.49 -27.41 -7.70
C PRO A 106 1.56 -28.53 -7.22
N MET A 107 2.13 -29.68 -6.88
CA MET A 107 1.38 -30.79 -6.29
C MET A 107 0.82 -30.39 -4.92
N SER A 108 -0.27 -31.03 -4.48
CA SER A 108 -0.87 -30.73 -3.16
C SER A 108 0.14 -30.88 -2.01
N ALA A 109 1.01 -31.87 -2.05
CA ALA A 109 2.06 -32.06 -1.05
C ALA A 109 3.05 -30.88 -1.01
N GLU A 110 3.43 -30.34 -2.17
CA GLU A 110 4.28 -29.15 -2.28
C GLU A 110 3.57 -27.92 -1.70
N GLN A 111 2.29 -27.71 -2.02
CA GLN A 111 1.50 -26.62 -1.47
C GLN A 111 1.42 -26.69 0.07
N ASP A 112 1.22 -27.87 0.64
CA ASP A 112 1.17 -28.10 2.09
C ASP A 112 2.54 -27.83 2.75
N GLU A 113 3.64 -28.22 2.12
CA GLU A 113 5.00 -27.93 2.60
C GLU A 113 5.29 -26.43 2.60
N VAL A 114 4.95 -25.73 1.52
CA VAL A 114 5.10 -24.27 1.41
C VAL A 114 4.28 -23.56 2.48
N LEU A 115 3.02 -23.92 2.67
CA LEU A 115 2.15 -23.32 3.70
C LEU A 115 2.68 -23.57 5.11
N LYS A 116 3.16 -24.79 5.41
CA LYS A 116 3.77 -25.12 6.70
C LYS A 116 5.04 -24.32 6.97
N ALA A 117 5.89 -24.16 5.96
CA ALA A 117 7.10 -23.36 6.08
C ALA A 117 6.79 -21.89 6.25
N ALA A 118 5.83 -21.34 5.48
CA ALA A 118 5.37 -19.96 5.61
C ALA A 118 4.77 -19.69 7.00
N ALA A 119 3.97 -20.62 7.53
CA ALA A 119 3.44 -20.52 8.89
C ALA A 119 4.53 -20.49 9.95
N SER A 120 5.56 -21.34 9.81
CA SER A 120 6.72 -21.35 10.73
C SER A 120 7.50 -20.04 10.66
N ASN A 121 7.73 -19.53 9.46
CA ASN A 121 8.39 -18.25 9.23
C ASN A 121 7.58 -17.09 9.84
N ALA A 122 6.29 -17.03 9.61
CA ALA A 122 5.40 -16.01 10.19
C ALA A 122 5.41 -16.05 11.72
N ALA A 123 5.33 -17.25 12.33
CA ALA A 123 5.37 -17.42 13.79
C ALA A 123 6.69 -16.93 14.42
N SER A 124 7.81 -17.09 13.72
CA SER A 124 9.13 -16.66 14.20
C SER A 124 9.52 -15.24 13.75
N TYR A 125 8.74 -14.62 12.87
CA TYR A 125 9.07 -13.35 12.22
C TYR A 125 9.39 -12.25 13.26
N THR A 126 8.46 -11.93 14.14
CA THR A 126 8.59 -10.88 15.15
C THR A 126 9.81 -11.13 16.09
N ALA A 127 10.04 -12.40 16.48
CA ALA A 127 11.18 -12.76 17.30
C ALA A 127 12.52 -12.66 16.57
N SER A 128 12.52 -12.71 15.26
CA SER A 128 13.71 -12.60 14.41
C SER A 128 14.14 -11.16 14.13
N LEU A 129 13.26 -10.19 14.36
CA LEU A 129 13.54 -8.78 14.09
C LEU A 129 14.49 -8.20 15.14
N PRO A 130 15.47 -7.39 14.71
CA PRO A 130 16.29 -6.62 15.63
C PRO A 130 15.52 -5.43 16.17
N ASP A 131 16.01 -4.81 17.24
CA ASP A 131 15.56 -3.47 17.60
C ASP A 131 16.02 -2.47 16.54
N PHE A 132 15.09 -1.69 15.98
CA PHE A 132 15.38 -0.72 14.92
C PHE A 132 14.51 0.53 15.00
N ILE A 133 14.89 1.51 14.20
CA ILE A 133 14.10 2.71 13.91
C ILE A 133 13.95 2.82 12.40
N CYS A 134 12.80 3.25 11.94
CA CYS A 134 12.59 3.68 10.55
C CYS A 134 11.71 4.93 10.48
N ASP A 135 11.68 5.55 9.31
CA ASP A 135 10.75 6.63 8.99
C ASP A 135 9.64 6.04 8.11
N GLU A 136 8.41 6.30 8.50
CA GLU A 136 7.19 6.00 7.75
C GLU A 136 6.69 7.30 7.13
N ILE A 137 6.64 7.35 5.80
CA ILE A 137 6.16 8.49 5.03
C ILE A 137 4.79 8.13 4.48
N VAL A 138 3.74 8.80 4.97
CA VAL A 138 2.35 8.53 4.60
C VAL A 138 1.84 9.63 3.68
N HIS A 139 1.68 9.33 2.41
CA HIS A 139 1.01 10.20 1.44
C HIS A 139 -0.48 9.91 1.46
N ARG A 140 -1.29 10.88 1.91
CA ARG A 140 -2.74 10.72 2.02
C ARG A 140 -3.46 11.44 0.89
N TYR A 141 -4.45 10.75 0.32
CA TYR A 141 -5.27 11.25 -0.79
C TYR A 141 -6.74 11.04 -0.49
N GLU A 142 -7.57 11.89 -1.08
CA GLU A 142 -9.03 11.83 -1.01
C GLU A 142 -9.63 12.00 -2.40
N ASP A 143 -10.73 11.27 -2.66
CA ASP A 143 -11.58 11.48 -3.82
C ASP A 143 -13.03 11.64 -3.35
N ILE A 144 -13.49 12.89 -3.35
CA ILE A 144 -14.86 13.24 -2.94
C ILE A 144 -15.79 12.96 -4.12
N GLY A 145 -16.71 12.01 -3.92
CA GLY A 145 -17.69 11.60 -4.92
C GLY A 145 -17.27 10.40 -5.77
N GLY A 146 -16.13 9.76 -5.50
CA GLY A 146 -15.76 8.47 -6.08
C GLY A 146 -15.56 8.48 -7.60
N ARG A 147 -14.99 9.56 -8.14
CA ARG A 147 -14.84 9.76 -9.60
C ARG A 147 -13.47 9.35 -10.14
N GLY A 148 -12.61 8.74 -9.33
CA GLY A 148 -11.24 8.41 -9.68
C GLY A 148 -10.30 9.62 -9.74
N SER A 149 -10.69 10.75 -9.11
CA SER A 149 -9.93 12.00 -9.11
C SER A 149 -9.27 12.25 -7.76
N TRP A 150 -8.16 11.57 -7.51
CA TRP A 150 -7.40 11.68 -6.28
C TRP A 150 -6.81 13.08 -6.06
N LYS A 151 -7.14 13.70 -4.93
CA LYS A 151 -6.57 14.96 -4.48
C LYS A 151 -5.62 14.70 -3.31
N PRO A 152 -4.38 15.22 -3.35
CA PRO A 152 -3.51 15.15 -2.19
C PRO A 152 -4.17 15.86 -0.99
N ARG A 153 -4.20 15.19 0.16
CA ARG A 153 -4.65 15.77 1.42
C ARG A 153 -3.48 16.35 2.20
N ASP A 154 -2.54 15.49 2.56
CA ASP A 154 -1.32 15.84 3.27
C ASP A 154 -0.28 14.72 3.16
N VAL A 155 0.92 15.00 3.70
CA VAL A 155 2.00 14.05 3.87
C VAL A 155 2.38 14.03 5.34
N LEU A 156 2.32 12.85 5.97
CA LEU A 156 2.74 12.65 7.34
C LEU A 156 4.13 12.01 7.35
N LYS A 157 4.97 12.43 8.28
CA LYS A 157 6.20 11.73 8.63
C LYS A 157 6.08 11.20 10.04
N VAL A 158 6.10 9.89 10.17
CA VAL A 158 6.02 9.17 11.43
C VAL A 158 7.35 8.50 11.69
N LYS A 159 7.88 8.65 12.87
CA LYS A 159 9.04 7.89 13.33
C LYS A 159 8.55 6.63 14.02
N LEU A 160 8.89 5.50 13.46
CA LEU A 160 8.59 4.21 14.04
C LEU A 160 9.81 3.69 14.78
N THR A 161 9.62 3.27 16.03
CA THR A 161 10.61 2.59 16.85
C THR A 161 10.09 1.18 17.15
N TYR A 162 10.86 0.18 16.76
CA TYR A 162 10.63 -1.22 17.14
C TYR A 162 11.64 -1.62 18.20
N PHE A 163 11.16 -1.87 19.41
CA PHE A 163 11.99 -2.22 20.56
C PHE A 163 11.35 -3.29 21.43
N GLY A 164 12.08 -4.37 21.70
CA GLY A 164 11.59 -5.45 22.54
C GLY A 164 10.30 -6.09 22.04
N GLY A 165 10.09 -6.18 20.72
CA GLY A 165 8.89 -6.74 20.11
C GLY A 165 7.67 -5.82 20.14
N ARG A 166 7.86 -4.52 20.38
CA ARG A 166 6.80 -3.51 20.43
C ARG A 166 7.06 -2.39 19.44
N GLU A 167 6.00 -1.93 18.82
CA GLU A 167 5.98 -0.79 17.90
C GLU A 167 5.57 0.48 18.65
N GLU A 168 6.29 1.57 18.42
CA GLU A 168 5.95 2.90 18.92
C GLU A 168 5.95 3.88 17.73
N TYR A 169 4.84 4.53 17.49
CA TYR A 169 4.62 5.46 16.40
C TYR A 169 4.60 6.89 16.93
N LYS A 170 5.48 7.73 16.41
CA LYS A 170 5.56 9.14 16.76
C LYS A 170 5.43 10.02 15.53
N LEU A 171 4.34 10.76 15.43
CA LEU A 171 4.17 11.76 14.39
C LEU A 171 5.17 12.90 14.59
N VAL A 172 6.03 13.14 13.60
CA VAL A 172 7.10 14.14 13.65
C VAL A 172 6.82 15.35 12.78
N GLU A 173 6.20 15.14 11.59
CA GLU A 173 5.93 16.24 10.65
C GLU A 173 4.58 16.02 9.94
N ILE A 174 3.93 17.13 9.61
CA ILE A 174 2.80 17.19 8.67
C ILE A 174 3.16 18.22 7.59
N ASN A 175 3.16 17.79 6.30
CA ASN A 175 3.54 18.63 5.17
C ASN A 175 4.91 19.34 5.37
N ASN A 176 5.91 18.56 5.81
CA ASN A 176 7.27 19.04 6.14
C ASN A 176 7.33 20.12 7.24
N ARG A 177 6.30 20.21 8.09
CA ARG A 177 6.29 21.11 9.25
C ARG A 177 6.28 20.26 10.52
N PRO A 178 7.20 20.52 11.48
CA PRO A 178 7.22 19.80 12.75
C PRO A 178 5.89 19.91 13.49
N THR A 179 5.48 18.80 14.10
CA THR A 179 4.28 18.77 14.94
C THR A 179 4.55 19.31 16.33
N ALA A 180 3.53 19.90 16.97
CA ALA A 180 3.62 20.31 18.36
C ALA A 180 3.77 19.08 19.30
N ARG A 181 4.41 19.26 20.46
CA ARG A 181 4.51 18.22 21.48
C ARG A 181 3.10 17.74 21.88
N GLY A 182 2.89 16.41 21.87
CA GLY A 182 1.61 15.80 22.28
C GLY A 182 0.56 15.74 21.16
N TYR A 183 0.93 16.05 19.91
CA TYR A 183 0.08 15.78 18.77
C TYR A 183 0.28 14.31 18.36
N ASP A 184 -0.75 13.52 18.57
CA ASP A 184 -0.70 12.07 18.40
C ASP A 184 -1.01 11.65 16.97
N TYR A 185 -0.45 10.54 16.50
CA TYR A 185 -0.71 9.98 15.17
C TYR A 185 -2.19 9.66 14.98
N GLU A 186 -2.83 9.07 15.98
CA GLU A 186 -4.27 8.81 15.99
C GLU A 186 -5.15 10.08 15.87
N SER A 187 -4.65 11.22 16.38
CA SER A 187 -5.39 12.48 16.37
C SER A 187 -5.50 13.14 14.99
N VAL A 188 -4.72 12.69 14.01
CA VAL A 188 -4.71 13.23 12.64
C VAL A 188 -6.01 12.92 11.90
N GLY A 189 -6.70 11.87 12.33
CA GLY A 189 -7.93 11.36 11.69
C GLY A 189 -7.68 10.75 10.31
N GLY A 190 -8.62 9.96 9.85
CA GLY A 190 -8.51 9.13 8.65
C GLY A 190 -8.14 7.69 8.99
N ALA A 191 -7.81 6.87 7.99
CA ALA A 191 -7.34 5.52 8.21
C ALA A 191 -5.94 5.53 8.82
N VAL A 192 -5.74 4.75 9.87
CA VAL A 192 -4.46 4.46 10.51
C VAL A 192 -4.28 2.97 10.45
N SER A 193 -3.07 2.50 10.13
CA SER A 193 -2.71 1.09 10.10
C SER A 193 -1.66 0.82 11.17
N GLU A 194 -1.76 -0.35 11.76
CA GLU A 194 -0.81 -0.90 12.73
C GLU A 194 -0.70 -2.40 12.48
N GLY A 195 0.46 -3.00 12.80
CA GLY A 195 0.65 -4.46 12.72
C GLY A 195 1.47 -4.95 11.53
N GLU A 196 2.04 -4.03 10.76
CA GLU A 196 2.86 -4.33 9.59
C GLU A 196 4.12 -5.14 9.95
N PHE A 197 4.60 -5.06 11.19
CA PHE A 197 5.80 -5.75 11.66
C PHE A 197 5.51 -7.11 12.27
N GLY A 198 4.50 -7.80 11.79
CA GLY A 198 4.31 -9.24 11.98
C GLY A 198 2.99 -9.71 12.54
N SER A 199 2.20 -8.88 13.21
CA SER A 199 0.90 -9.30 13.73
C SER A 199 -0.06 -9.75 12.61
N ASP A 200 -0.05 -9.07 11.48
CA ASP A 200 -0.84 -9.42 10.31
C ASP A 200 -0.41 -10.78 9.72
N LEU A 201 0.89 -11.03 9.60
CA LEU A 201 1.43 -12.30 9.08
C LEU A 201 1.11 -13.47 10.01
N VAL A 202 1.26 -13.28 11.32
CA VAL A 202 0.96 -14.31 12.32
C VAL A 202 -0.53 -14.66 12.29
N THR A 203 -1.42 -13.66 12.16
CA THR A 203 -2.86 -13.86 12.17
C THR A 203 -3.34 -14.83 11.09
N LEU A 204 -2.70 -14.84 9.91
CA LEU A 204 -3.02 -15.77 8.83
C LEU A 204 -2.93 -17.25 9.25
N PHE A 205 -2.02 -17.58 10.17
CA PHE A 205 -1.70 -18.97 10.53
C PHE A 205 -2.09 -19.35 11.96
N LEU A 206 -2.75 -18.45 12.71
CA LEU A 206 -3.25 -18.79 14.04
C LEU A 206 -4.35 -19.85 13.95
N ALA A 207 -4.28 -20.85 14.79
CA ALA A 207 -5.30 -21.91 14.83
C ALA A 207 -6.73 -21.35 14.98
N ARG A 208 -6.90 -20.29 15.79
CA ARG A 208 -8.20 -19.62 16.00
C ARG A 208 -8.76 -18.92 14.77
N SER A 209 -7.91 -18.54 13.82
CA SER A 209 -8.34 -17.83 12.60
C SER A 209 -9.03 -18.78 11.62
N HIS A 210 -8.82 -20.09 11.74
CA HIS A 210 -9.39 -21.09 10.83
C HIS A 210 -9.29 -20.67 9.38
N THR A 211 -8.12 -20.14 9.00
CA THR A 211 -7.86 -19.58 7.66
C THR A 211 -8.07 -20.64 6.60
N GLN A 212 -8.95 -20.37 5.67
CA GLN A 212 -9.14 -21.18 4.48
C GLN A 212 -8.14 -20.69 3.42
N THR A 213 -7.30 -21.59 2.91
CA THR A 213 -6.30 -21.25 1.90
C THR A 213 -6.49 -22.10 0.66
N ARG A 214 -6.18 -21.53 -0.49
CA ARG A 214 -6.17 -22.21 -1.77
C ARG A 214 -5.03 -21.64 -2.61
N TRP A 215 -4.17 -22.49 -3.18
CA TRP A 215 -3.19 -22.05 -4.16
C TRP A 215 -3.90 -21.45 -5.38
N ASP A 216 -3.41 -20.31 -5.89
CA ASP A 216 -4.07 -19.57 -6.96
C ASP A 216 -3.22 -19.55 -8.25
N HIS A 217 -2.04 -18.98 -8.20
CA HIS A 217 -1.15 -18.90 -9.36
C HIS A 217 0.31 -18.69 -8.96
N TRP A 218 1.19 -18.75 -9.95
CA TRP A 218 2.57 -18.29 -9.84
C TRP A 218 2.68 -16.82 -10.21
N THR A 219 3.63 -16.13 -9.59
CA THR A 219 3.97 -14.75 -9.96
C THR A 219 5.45 -14.46 -9.71
N HIS A 220 5.91 -13.33 -10.23
CA HIS A 220 7.20 -12.77 -9.91
C HIS A 220 6.99 -11.42 -9.22
N LEU A 221 7.36 -11.34 -7.95
CA LEU A 221 7.40 -10.08 -7.22
C LEU A 221 8.82 -9.55 -7.22
N ARG A 222 9.03 -8.43 -7.91
CA ARG A 222 10.36 -7.83 -8.06
C ARG A 222 11.33 -8.83 -8.69
N LYS A 223 12.19 -9.48 -7.92
CA LYS A 223 13.16 -10.50 -8.40
C LYS A 223 12.90 -11.88 -7.81
N HIS A 224 11.77 -12.08 -7.16
CA HIS A 224 11.41 -13.28 -6.44
C HIS A 224 10.28 -14.01 -7.15
N GLU A 225 10.48 -15.30 -7.45
CA GLU A 225 9.39 -16.18 -7.86
C GLU A 225 8.56 -16.53 -6.63
N ALA A 226 7.24 -16.43 -6.71
CA ALA A 226 6.37 -16.59 -5.58
C ALA A 226 5.14 -17.45 -5.89
N HIS A 227 4.74 -18.28 -4.92
CA HIS A 227 3.41 -18.88 -4.86
C HIS A 227 2.41 -17.85 -4.36
N VAL A 228 1.29 -17.71 -5.04
CA VAL A 228 0.18 -16.91 -4.60
C VAL A 228 -0.91 -17.81 -4.04
N PHE A 229 -1.30 -17.55 -2.79
CA PHE A 229 -2.40 -18.25 -2.12
C PHE A 229 -3.54 -17.27 -1.88
N ALA A 230 -4.73 -17.61 -2.37
CA ALA A 230 -5.96 -16.99 -1.92
C ALA A 230 -6.30 -17.45 -0.51
N TYR A 231 -6.77 -16.53 0.33
CA TYR A 231 -7.19 -16.87 1.69
C TYR A 231 -8.50 -16.21 2.10
N ARG A 232 -9.14 -16.78 3.11
CA ARG A 232 -10.30 -16.20 3.77
C ARG A 232 -10.32 -16.54 5.25
N ILE A 233 -10.66 -15.55 6.09
CA ILE A 233 -10.95 -15.68 7.52
C ILE A 233 -12.36 -15.16 7.74
N LEU A 234 -13.24 -16.02 8.23
CA LEU A 234 -14.62 -15.63 8.51
C LEU A 234 -14.70 -14.67 9.71
N THR A 235 -15.67 -13.77 9.72
CA THR A 235 -15.88 -12.78 10.79
C THR A 235 -15.84 -13.39 12.20
N ALA A 236 -16.41 -14.59 12.38
CA ALA A 236 -16.42 -15.28 13.67
C ALA A 236 -15.02 -15.67 14.18
N ASN A 237 -14.04 -15.78 13.31
CA ASN A 237 -12.66 -16.20 13.59
C ASN A 237 -11.63 -15.08 13.42
N SER A 238 -12.07 -13.93 12.93
CA SER A 238 -11.20 -12.78 12.63
C SER A 238 -10.99 -11.91 13.85
N SER A 239 -9.77 -11.39 13.98
CA SER A 239 -9.41 -10.32 14.90
C SER A 239 -9.28 -8.96 14.19
N TYR A 240 -9.64 -8.87 12.91
CA TYR A 240 -9.53 -7.66 12.13
C TYR A 240 -10.56 -6.62 12.59
N ARG A 241 -10.09 -5.70 13.44
CA ARG A 241 -10.91 -4.63 14.00
C ARG A 241 -10.79 -3.38 13.12
N LEU A 242 -11.94 -2.87 12.73
CA LEU A 242 -12.06 -1.61 12.00
C LEU A 242 -12.80 -0.58 12.86
N GLU A 243 -12.27 0.63 12.85
CA GLU A 243 -12.85 1.77 13.54
C GLU A 243 -13.02 2.93 12.54
N PHE A 244 -14.21 3.51 12.50
CA PHE A 244 -14.53 4.62 11.64
C PHE A 244 -15.29 5.69 12.39
N GLY A 245 -14.81 6.93 12.37
CA GLY A 245 -15.47 8.03 13.01
C GLY A 245 -14.94 9.39 12.55
N PHE A 246 -15.73 10.43 12.85
CA PHE A 246 -15.32 11.80 12.66
C PHE A 246 -14.89 12.39 14.01
N LYS A 247 -13.99 13.35 13.98
CA LYS A 247 -13.52 14.05 15.18
C LYS A 247 -14.71 14.60 15.99
N GLY A 248 -14.81 14.17 17.26
CA GLY A 248 -15.89 14.58 18.16
C GLY A 248 -17.16 13.74 18.10
N SER A 249 -17.21 12.69 17.28
CA SER A 249 -18.29 11.69 17.28
C SER A 249 -17.83 10.38 17.91
N ARG A 250 -18.77 9.58 18.39
CA ARG A 250 -18.46 8.20 18.79
C ARG A 250 -18.17 7.37 17.54
N PRO A 251 -17.00 6.71 17.45
CA PRO A 251 -16.67 5.92 16.28
C PRO A 251 -17.58 4.68 16.16
N ALA A 252 -17.88 4.30 14.93
CA ALA A 252 -18.43 2.98 14.62
C ALA A 252 -17.29 1.97 14.64
N ILE A 253 -17.45 0.87 15.33
CA ILE A 253 -16.45 -0.18 15.49
C ILE A 253 -17.04 -1.51 15.03
N THR A 254 -16.28 -2.28 14.28
CA THR A 254 -16.67 -3.64 13.88
C THR A 254 -15.44 -4.55 13.86
N ASN A 255 -15.68 -5.86 14.07
CA ASN A 255 -14.74 -6.89 13.67
C ASN A 255 -15.21 -7.44 12.32
N ALA A 256 -14.37 -7.36 11.33
CA ALA A 256 -14.66 -7.80 9.97
C ALA A 256 -14.02 -9.17 9.71
N GLY A 257 -14.67 -10.00 8.92
CA GLY A 257 -13.97 -11.07 8.21
C GLY A 257 -13.02 -10.48 7.20
N GLU A 258 -12.15 -11.29 6.62
CA GLU A 258 -11.19 -10.83 5.63
C GLU A 258 -10.90 -11.89 4.58
N HIS A 259 -10.59 -11.44 3.39
CA HIS A 259 -10.12 -12.30 2.30
C HIS A 259 -9.08 -11.55 1.46
N GLY A 260 -8.33 -12.30 0.68
CA GLY A 260 -7.32 -11.72 -0.20
C GLY A 260 -6.28 -12.73 -0.62
N TYR A 261 -5.05 -12.25 -0.78
CA TYR A 261 -3.94 -13.06 -1.25
C TYR A 261 -2.70 -12.84 -0.40
N PHE A 262 -1.90 -13.88 -0.21
CA PHE A 262 -0.55 -13.75 0.31
C PHE A 262 0.44 -14.47 -0.61
N TYR A 263 1.61 -13.87 -0.72
CA TYR A 263 2.63 -14.22 -1.71
C TYR A 263 3.83 -14.80 -1.00
N VAL A 264 4.12 -16.06 -1.22
CA VAL A 264 5.17 -16.80 -0.55
C VAL A 264 6.34 -16.99 -1.50
N ASP A 265 7.49 -16.44 -1.14
CA ASP A 265 8.74 -16.63 -1.87
C ASP A 265 9.08 -18.11 -2.04
N ARG A 266 9.39 -18.54 -3.25
CA ARG A 266 9.61 -19.94 -3.59
C ARG A 266 10.84 -20.52 -2.89
N GLU A 267 11.89 -19.74 -2.68
CA GLU A 267 13.15 -20.21 -2.11
C GLU A 267 13.15 -20.15 -0.58
N THR A 268 12.70 -19.05 -0.02
CA THR A 268 12.80 -18.77 1.41
C THR A 268 11.52 -19.09 2.19
N HIS A 269 10.40 -19.29 1.48
CA HIS A 269 9.06 -19.43 2.05
C HIS A 269 8.65 -18.25 2.98
N GLN A 270 9.24 -17.09 2.77
CA GLN A 270 8.83 -15.86 3.44
C GLN A 270 7.65 -15.21 2.72
N ILE A 271 6.80 -14.50 3.46
CA ILE A 271 5.69 -13.76 2.84
C ILE A 271 6.22 -12.41 2.34
N LEU A 272 6.19 -12.20 1.03
CA LEU A 272 6.67 -10.99 0.39
C LEU A 272 5.58 -9.93 0.18
N ARG A 273 4.31 -10.37 0.15
CA ARG A 273 3.14 -9.48 -0.01
C ARG A 273 1.93 -10.08 0.68
N LEU A 274 1.15 -9.21 1.32
CA LEU A 274 -0.19 -9.50 1.83
C LEU A 274 -1.17 -8.51 1.21
N ASN A 275 -2.19 -9.02 0.55
CA ASN A 275 -3.34 -8.25 0.08
C ASN A 275 -4.55 -8.68 0.90
N ARG A 276 -5.25 -7.72 1.50
CA ARG A 276 -6.38 -7.95 2.40
C ARG A 276 -7.56 -7.07 2.04
N THR A 277 -8.75 -7.65 1.99
CA THR A 277 -10.03 -6.95 1.85
C THR A 277 -10.92 -7.32 3.02
N ALA A 278 -11.51 -6.34 3.67
CA ALA A 278 -12.44 -6.55 4.77
C ALA A 278 -13.81 -7.03 4.27
N ASP A 279 -14.37 -8.07 4.90
CA ASP A 279 -15.75 -8.50 4.71
C ASP A 279 -16.66 -7.68 5.65
N LEU A 280 -17.16 -6.53 5.17
CA LEU A 280 -17.92 -5.57 5.95
C LEU A 280 -19.43 -5.82 5.90
N ALA A 281 -20.11 -5.60 7.01
CA ALA A 281 -21.56 -5.60 7.04
C ALA A 281 -22.13 -4.38 6.30
N SER A 282 -23.30 -4.56 5.65
CA SER A 282 -23.91 -3.51 4.81
C SER A 282 -24.36 -2.26 5.58
N ASP A 283 -24.56 -2.37 6.88
CA ASP A 283 -24.93 -1.28 7.80
C ASP A 283 -23.73 -0.54 8.38
N PHE A 284 -22.50 -1.03 8.15
CA PHE A 284 -21.30 -0.34 8.57
C PHE A 284 -21.01 0.89 7.65
N PRO A 285 -20.55 2.04 8.18
CA PRO A 285 -20.36 3.26 7.39
C PRO A 285 -19.32 3.15 6.27
N VAL A 286 -18.35 2.22 6.40
CA VAL A 286 -17.35 1.94 5.37
C VAL A 286 -17.89 0.88 4.44
N ARG A 287 -17.75 1.07 3.13
CA ARG A 287 -18.20 0.16 2.07
C ARG A 287 -17.11 -0.82 1.65
N THR A 288 -15.88 -0.33 1.55
CA THR A 288 -14.70 -1.14 1.25
C THR A 288 -13.54 -0.71 2.12
N ALA A 289 -12.74 -1.65 2.56
CA ALA A 289 -11.45 -1.41 3.19
C ALA A 289 -10.47 -2.45 2.68
N THR A 290 -9.39 -1.99 2.04
CA THR A 290 -8.34 -2.85 1.49
C THR A 290 -6.98 -2.41 1.99
N THR A 291 -6.10 -3.38 2.21
CA THR A 291 -4.70 -3.16 2.57
C THR A 291 -3.82 -3.99 1.65
N LEU A 292 -2.82 -3.37 1.05
CA LEU A 292 -1.73 -4.03 0.36
C LEU A 292 -0.46 -3.76 1.17
N LEU A 293 0.27 -4.79 1.55
CA LEU A 293 1.50 -4.67 2.33
C LEU A 293 2.61 -5.45 1.65
N ASP A 294 3.66 -4.76 1.28
CA ASP A 294 4.86 -5.31 0.64
C ASP A 294 6.01 -5.39 1.62
N TYR A 295 6.73 -6.52 1.59
CA TYR A 295 7.95 -6.75 2.35
C TYR A 295 9.13 -6.92 1.39
N ASP A 296 10.32 -6.50 1.81
CA ASP A 296 11.56 -6.76 1.10
C ASP A 296 12.73 -6.89 2.08
N TYR A 297 13.86 -7.38 1.58
CA TYR A 297 15.05 -7.58 2.39
C TYR A 297 15.84 -6.29 2.54
N MET A 298 15.86 -5.73 3.75
CA MET A 298 16.55 -4.52 4.14
C MET A 298 17.78 -4.83 5.00
N ASN A 299 18.81 -3.99 4.88
CA ASN A 299 20.00 -4.11 5.73
C ASN A 299 19.82 -3.27 7.01
N VAL A 300 19.92 -3.91 8.17
CA VAL A 300 19.90 -3.25 9.48
C VAL A 300 21.10 -3.73 10.30
N GLY A 301 22.02 -2.81 10.61
CA GLY A 301 23.22 -3.14 11.37
C GLY A 301 24.12 -4.19 10.72
N GLY A 302 24.19 -4.23 9.38
CA GLY A 302 25.02 -5.16 8.63
C GLY A 302 24.40 -6.55 8.37
N ARG A 303 23.16 -6.79 8.79
CA ARG A 303 22.40 -8.02 8.52
C ARG A 303 21.16 -7.72 7.70
N ARG A 304 20.75 -8.68 6.88
CA ARG A 304 19.53 -8.60 6.08
C ARG A 304 18.34 -9.16 6.85
N TYR A 305 17.25 -8.39 6.87
CA TYR A 305 15.98 -8.76 7.47
C TYR A 305 14.86 -8.50 6.46
N LEU A 306 13.84 -9.33 6.45
CA LEU A 306 12.61 -9.06 5.73
C LEU A 306 11.84 -8.01 6.52
N LEU A 307 11.55 -6.87 5.91
CA LEU A 307 10.89 -5.72 6.58
C LEU A 307 9.85 -5.10 5.65
N PRO A 308 8.82 -4.43 6.19
CA PRO A 308 7.89 -3.66 5.37
C PRO A 308 8.64 -2.70 4.45
N LEU A 309 8.28 -2.72 3.18
CA LEU A 309 8.77 -1.81 2.16
C LEU A 309 7.78 -0.69 1.91
N ARG A 310 6.51 -1.08 1.75
CA ARG A 310 5.41 -0.21 1.39
C ARG A 310 4.10 -0.81 1.88
N ALA A 311 3.17 0.07 2.26
CA ALA A 311 1.78 -0.30 2.43
C ALA A 311 0.87 0.65 1.63
N GLU A 312 -0.30 0.16 1.24
CA GLU A 312 -1.36 0.99 0.69
C GLU A 312 -2.68 0.60 1.33
N ILE A 313 -3.37 1.60 1.89
CA ILE A 313 -4.67 1.43 2.53
C ILE A 313 -5.68 2.24 1.75
N ARG A 314 -6.76 1.59 1.32
CA ARG A 314 -7.88 2.24 0.66
C ARG A 314 -9.14 1.98 1.45
N MET A 315 -9.93 3.02 1.64
CA MET A 315 -11.27 2.93 2.24
C MET A 315 -12.25 3.73 1.41
N SER A 316 -13.47 3.21 1.30
CA SER A 316 -14.57 3.94 0.70
C SER A 316 -15.75 4.01 1.65
N THR A 317 -16.43 5.15 1.63
CA THR A 317 -17.77 5.34 2.18
C THR A 317 -18.71 5.68 1.02
N ASP A 318 -19.98 6.01 1.29
CA ASP A 318 -20.91 6.45 0.25
C ASP A 318 -20.50 7.79 -0.41
N TYR A 319 -19.60 8.55 0.22
CA TYR A 319 -19.30 9.94 -0.17
C TYR A 319 -17.84 10.22 -0.50
N ILE A 320 -16.93 9.43 0.04
CA ILE A 320 -15.50 9.69 -0.07
C ILE A 320 -14.72 8.39 -0.19
N LEU A 321 -13.72 8.40 -1.09
CA LEU A 321 -12.66 7.42 -1.13
C LEU A 321 -11.42 8.03 -0.50
N THR A 322 -10.70 7.26 0.31
CA THR A 322 -9.41 7.63 0.86
C THR A 322 -8.35 6.62 0.45
N ARG A 323 -7.13 7.10 0.23
CA ARG A 323 -5.96 6.30 -0.06
C ARG A 323 -4.77 6.83 0.73
N ASN A 324 -4.14 5.95 1.51
CA ASN A 324 -2.87 6.20 2.16
C ASN A 324 -1.81 5.33 1.50
N VAL A 325 -0.77 5.96 0.95
CA VAL A 325 0.42 5.27 0.44
C VAL A 325 1.52 5.50 1.44
N ILE A 326 2.02 4.41 2.01
CA ILE A 326 2.99 4.38 3.09
C ILE A 326 4.31 3.83 2.55
N GLU A 327 5.40 4.54 2.74
CA GLU A 327 6.75 4.12 2.40
C GLU A 327 7.56 4.00 3.68
N PHE A 328 8.18 2.83 3.92
CA PHE A 328 9.05 2.59 5.06
C PHE A 328 10.50 2.77 4.62
N THR A 329 11.20 3.72 5.23
CA THR A 329 12.54 4.12 4.81
C THR A 329 13.49 4.33 5.98
N GLY A 330 14.79 4.40 5.70
CA GLY A 330 15.78 4.79 6.72
C GLY A 330 15.91 3.79 7.87
N TYR A 331 15.75 2.50 7.61
CA TYR A 331 15.94 1.45 8.58
C TYR A 331 17.36 1.49 9.17
N ARG A 332 17.45 1.59 10.49
CA ARG A 332 18.72 1.59 11.24
C ARG A 332 18.55 0.91 12.59
N LYS A 333 19.61 0.27 13.06
CA LYS A 333 19.62 -0.38 14.37
C LYS A 333 19.32 0.64 15.46
N PHE A 334 18.45 0.26 16.40
CA PHE A 334 18.23 1.04 17.60
C PHE A 334 19.39 0.77 18.58
N GLU A 335 20.22 1.77 18.85
CA GLU A 335 21.26 1.73 19.85
C GLU A 335 20.90 2.72 20.96
N GLY A 336 20.35 2.19 22.05
CA GLY A 336 20.09 2.97 23.25
C GLY A 336 21.39 3.16 24.03
N GLU A 337 22.02 4.33 23.96
CA GLU A 337 23.03 4.71 24.94
C GLU A 337 22.33 5.11 26.25
N SER A 338 22.31 4.21 27.23
CA SER A 338 21.97 4.57 28.62
C SER A 338 23.20 5.17 29.28
N LYS A 339 23.32 6.50 29.26
CA LYS A 339 24.33 7.19 30.05
C LYS A 339 23.76 7.41 31.46
N ILE A 340 24.06 6.46 32.38
CA ILE A 340 23.77 6.65 33.80
C ILE A 340 24.79 7.67 34.31
N THR A 341 24.40 8.92 34.47
CA THR A 341 25.16 9.93 35.18
C THR A 341 24.82 9.77 36.67
N PHE A 342 25.69 9.19 37.45
CA PHE A 342 25.57 9.29 38.91
C PHE A 342 25.96 10.72 39.28
N ASP A 343 25.02 11.53 39.74
CA ASP A 343 25.34 12.76 40.45
C ASP A 343 26.13 12.37 41.72
N GLN A 344 27.39 12.74 41.75
CA GLN A 344 28.17 12.62 42.99
C GLN A 344 27.57 13.65 43.97
N ASP A 345 27.10 13.17 45.11
CA ASP A 345 26.68 14.02 46.19
C ASP A 345 27.78 15.04 46.51
N PRO A 346 27.47 16.31 46.73
CA PRO A 346 28.46 17.30 47.11
C PRO A 346 29.10 16.90 48.47
N PRO A 347 30.42 17.14 48.66
CA PRO A 347 31.08 16.78 49.89
C PRO A 347 30.47 17.52 51.09
N PRO A 348 30.40 16.88 52.27
CA PRO A 348 29.75 17.48 53.44
C PRO A 348 30.46 18.76 53.87
N GLU A 349 29.67 19.82 54.06
CA GLU A 349 30.17 21.09 54.60
C GLU A 349 30.82 20.91 55.95
N THR A 350 32.11 21.19 56.03
CA THR A 350 32.85 21.31 57.30
C THR A 350 32.42 22.55 58.03
N LYS A 351 31.59 22.41 59.07
CA LYS A 351 31.28 23.50 60.02
C LYS A 351 32.54 23.87 60.76
N ARG A 352 32.97 25.12 60.69
CA ARG A 352 33.89 25.79 61.57
C ARG A 352 33.18 26.35 62.78
#